data_190e2847f18712a23451d8bdac7ffd9b
#
_entry.id   190e2847f18712a23451d8bdac7ffd9b
#
_cell.length_a   1.000
_cell.length_b   1.000
_cell.length_c   1.000
_cell.angle_alpha   90.00
_cell.angle_beta   90.00
_cell.angle_gamma   90.00
#
_symmetry.space_group_name_H-M   'P 1'
#
loop_
_entity.id
_entity.type
_entity.pdbx_description
1 polymer ?
#
loop_
_entity_poly.entity_id
_entity_poly.type
_entity_poly.pdbx_seq_one_letter_code
_entity_poly.pdbx_strand_id
1 'polypeptide(L)'
;MKILSNYLKYFLIAITIFSCSKADPVTGETQVIEPSAEKRARDFADKGGGIFGDINNRRPGGGSSSIDFASSNVLWRATLKSLDFLPLLNADYAGGVIVYDWYSDDLNSKEQIKVTVRFLSNELRSDSIDIIAHKKNCENINNCKTIKLQNNFSNLLKDNIISAARIIKIEEAKKEKK
;
A
#
# COMPACT_ATOMS: atom_id res chain seq x y z
N MET A 1 55.98 17.06 41.44
CA MET A 1 54.66 17.34 40.87
C MET A 1 54.35 16.68 39.50
N LYS A 2 55.30 16.43 38.63
CA LYS A 2 55.06 15.80 37.31
C LYS A 2 54.71 14.30 37.37
N ILE A 3 55.21 13.56 38.35
CA ILE A 3 55.02 12.11 38.49
C ILE A 3 53.54 11.80 38.91
N LEU A 4 53.01 12.61 39.79
CA LEU A 4 51.63 12.45 40.29
C LEU A 4 50.58 12.70 39.17
N SER A 5 50.86 13.64 38.29
CA SER A 5 50.01 13.96 37.12
C SER A 5 49.93 12.80 36.09
N ASN A 6 51.02 12.05 35.93
CA ASN A 6 51.03 10.91 35.02
C ASN A 6 50.26 9.71 35.60
N TYR A 7 50.38 9.45 36.89
CA TYR A 7 49.59 8.38 37.51
C TYR A 7 48.08 8.65 37.47
N LEU A 8 47.68 9.91 37.58
CA LEU A 8 46.27 10.30 37.48
C LEU A 8 45.69 10.07 36.07
N LYS A 9 46.51 10.28 35.04
CA LYS A 9 46.09 9.99 33.64
C LYS A 9 45.92 8.50 33.38
N TYR A 10 46.81 7.66 33.87
CA TYR A 10 46.70 6.20 33.72
C TYR A 10 45.56 5.61 34.55
N PHE A 11 45.26 6.19 35.69
CA PHE A 11 44.11 5.81 36.52
C PHE A 11 42.77 6.16 35.85
N LEU A 12 42.67 7.31 35.18
CA LEU A 12 41.50 7.69 34.37
C LEU A 12 41.30 6.79 33.15
N ILE A 13 42.37 6.37 32.49
CA ILE A 13 42.29 5.46 31.33
C ILE A 13 41.87 4.05 31.78
N ALA A 14 42.31 3.60 32.96
CA ALA A 14 41.94 2.30 33.51
C ALA A 14 40.43 2.19 33.87
N ILE A 15 39.79 3.31 34.23
CA ILE A 15 38.36 3.34 34.58
C ILE A 15 37.48 3.19 33.32
N THR A 16 37.94 3.59 32.14
CA THR A 16 37.13 3.52 30.90
C THR A 16 37.01 2.13 30.30
N ILE A 17 37.86 1.18 30.70
CA ILE A 17 37.83 -0.18 30.16
C ILE A 17 37.01 -1.16 31.01
N PHE A 18 36.44 -0.73 32.13
CA PHE A 18 35.61 -1.56 33.01
C PHE A 18 34.11 -1.35 32.85
N SER A 19 33.67 -0.80 31.70
CA SER A 19 32.25 -0.80 31.33
C SER A 19 31.90 -2.09 30.64
N CYS A 20 32.10 -3.22 31.32
CA CYS A 20 31.57 -4.49 30.89
C CYS A 20 30.11 -4.57 31.30
N SER A 21 29.23 -4.73 30.30
CA SER A 21 27.80 -4.86 30.44
C SER A 21 27.42 -5.87 31.55
N LYS A 22 26.58 -5.44 32.48
CA LYS A 22 25.89 -6.35 33.37
C LYS A 22 24.98 -7.24 32.51
N ALA A 23 25.30 -8.52 32.48
CA ALA A 23 24.34 -9.55 32.09
C ALA A 23 23.25 -9.56 33.18
N ASP A 24 22.01 -9.35 32.80
CA ASP A 24 20.87 -9.46 33.69
C ASP A 24 20.77 -10.90 34.21
N PRO A 25 20.48 -11.10 35.53
CA PRO A 25 20.31 -12.46 36.05
C PRO A 25 19.11 -13.09 35.36
N VAL A 26 19.34 -14.26 34.79
CA VAL A 26 18.36 -15.14 34.19
C VAL A 26 17.27 -15.43 35.24
N THR A 27 16.16 -14.70 35.18
CA THR A 27 14.90 -15.16 35.75
C THR A 27 14.48 -16.38 34.94
N GLY A 28 14.19 -17.49 35.62
CA GLY A 28 13.91 -18.81 35.02
C GLY A 28 12.60 -18.90 34.22
N GLU A 29 12.38 -17.95 33.34
CA GLU A 29 11.40 -18.07 32.26
C GLU A 29 12.03 -18.89 31.15
N THR A 30 11.45 -20.05 30.89
CA THR A 30 11.73 -20.89 29.73
C THR A 30 11.76 -19.96 28.50
N GLN A 31 12.95 -19.69 27.99
CA GLN A 31 13.10 -19.00 26.71
C GLN A 31 12.39 -19.89 25.67
N VAL A 32 11.23 -19.42 25.25
CA VAL A 32 10.58 -19.97 24.06
C VAL A 32 11.54 -19.64 22.91
N ILE A 33 12.34 -20.65 22.50
CA ILE A 33 13.20 -20.54 21.32
C ILE A 33 12.26 -20.23 20.17
N GLU A 34 12.28 -19.01 19.69
CA GLU A 34 11.49 -18.63 18.51
C GLU A 34 11.85 -19.59 17.36
N PRO A 35 10.85 -20.25 16.74
CA PRO A 35 11.12 -21.14 15.64
C PRO A 35 11.90 -20.38 14.54
N SER A 36 12.92 -21.04 14.00
CA SER A 36 13.69 -20.48 12.88
C SER A 36 12.76 -19.98 11.78
N ALA A 37 13.17 -18.97 11.01
CA ALA A 37 12.36 -18.42 9.92
C ALA A 37 11.85 -19.51 8.96
N GLU A 38 12.65 -20.55 8.77
CA GLU A 38 12.32 -21.71 7.96
C GLU A 38 11.20 -22.58 8.57
N LYS A 39 11.22 -22.79 9.88
CA LYS A 39 10.17 -23.52 10.59
C LYS A 39 8.86 -22.73 10.60
N ARG A 40 8.92 -21.40 10.79
CA ARG A 40 7.75 -20.52 10.67
C ARG A 40 7.15 -20.55 9.27
N ALA A 41 7.99 -20.59 8.22
CA ALA A 41 7.54 -20.69 6.84
C ALA A 41 6.86 -22.05 6.55
N ARG A 42 7.39 -23.15 7.07
CA ARG A 42 6.76 -24.48 6.93
C ARG A 42 5.45 -24.57 7.71
N ASP A 43 5.44 -24.14 8.97
CA ASP A 43 4.21 -24.09 9.78
C ASP A 43 3.12 -23.21 9.17
N PHE A 44 3.53 -22.12 8.46
CA PHE A 44 2.62 -21.26 7.74
C PHE A 44 2.05 -21.94 6.48
N ALA A 45 2.89 -22.67 5.75
CA ALA A 45 2.46 -23.43 4.56
C ALA A 45 1.56 -24.63 4.96
N ASP A 46 1.90 -25.36 6.03
CA ASP A 46 1.14 -26.53 6.52
C ASP A 46 -0.22 -26.13 7.12
N LYS A 47 -0.34 -24.90 7.66
CA LYS A 47 -1.60 -24.34 8.18
C LYS A 47 -2.48 -23.69 7.10
N GLY A 48 -2.19 -23.91 5.82
CA GLY A 48 -2.97 -23.34 4.71
C GLY A 48 -2.69 -21.86 4.47
N GLY A 49 -1.60 -21.31 5.03
CA GLY A 49 -1.16 -19.94 4.82
C GLY A 49 -0.40 -19.75 3.51
N GLY A 50 -0.92 -20.21 2.39
CA GLY A 50 -0.39 -19.87 1.07
C GLY A 50 -0.69 -18.40 0.71
N ILE A 51 0.06 -17.85 -0.27
CA ILE A 51 -0.13 -16.48 -0.78
C ILE A 51 -1.59 -16.23 -1.24
N PHE A 52 -2.34 -17.30 -1.51
CA PHE A 52 -3.74 -17.26 -1.94
C PHE A 52 -4.75 -17.70 -0.86
N GLY A 53 -4.30 -17.92 0.38
CA GLY A 53 -5.17 -18.41 1.47
C GLY A 53 -5.70 -19.84 1.23
N ASP A 54 -6.34 -20.40 2.24
CA ASP A 54 -7.01 -21.71 2.12
C ASP A 54 -8.35 -21.55 1.40
N ILE A 55 -8.36 -21.85 0.10
CA ILE A 55 -9.54 -21.76 -0.78
C ILE A 55 -10.65 -22.74 -0.32
N ASN A 56 -10.31 -23.80 0.40
CA ASN A 56 -11.23 -24.87 0.76
C ASN A 56 -11.85 -24.73 2.17
N ASN A 57 -11.34 -23.83 3.00
CA ASN A 57 -11.77 -23.72 4.39
C ASN A 57 -12.38 -22.34 4.69
N ARG A 58 -13.48 -21.99 4.00
CA ARG A 58 -14.30 -20.83 4.31
C ARG A 58 -14.94 -20.99 5.68
N ARG A 59 -14.22 -20.62 6.75
CA ARG A 59 -14.85 -20.38 8.05
C ARG A 59 -15.60 -19.04 7.98
N PRO A 60 -16.93 -19.01 8.27
CA PRO A 60 -17.66 -17.75 8.44
C PRO A 60 -17.08 -17.06 9.69
N GLY A 61 -16.25 -16.06 9.52
CA GLY A 61 -15.77 -15.24 10.65
C GLY A 61 -14.26 -14.99 10.75
N GLY A 62 -13.44 -15.42 9.78
CA GLY A 62 -11.98 -15.21 9.83
C GLY A 62 -11.48 -14.35 8.68
N GLY A 63 -10.88 -13.21 8.99
CA GLY A 63 -9.95 -12.42 8.21
C GLY A 63 -10.30 -12.21 6.73
N SER A 64 -10.86 -11.08 6.39
CA SER A 64 -11.04 -10.59 5.03
C SER A 64 -9.71 -10.69 4.26
N SER A 65 -9.59 -11.69 3.36
CA SER A 65 -8.46 -11.74 2.45
C SER A 65 -8.50 -10.53 1.52
N SER A 66 -7.34 -10.05 1.09
CA SER A 66 -7.24 -8.89 0.18
C SER A 66 -8.03 -9.06 -1.13
N ILE A 67 -8.34 -10.32 -1.50
CA ILE A 67 -9.16 -10.65 -2.68
C ILE A 67 -10.64 -10.31 -2.46
N ASP A 68 -11.15 -10.46 -1.23
CA ASP A 68 -12.55 -10.11 -0.91
C ASP A 68 -12.80 -8.60 -0.99
N PHE A 69 -11.83 -7.81 -0.66
CA PHE A 69 -11.94 -6.36 -0.82
C PHE A 69 -12.11 -5.98 -2.30
N ALA A 70 -11.37 -6.54 -3.30
CA ALA A 70 -11.45 -6.22 -4.73
C ALA A 70 -12.77 -6.65 -5.34
N SER A 71 -13.24 -7.80 -4.92
CA SER A 71 -14.51 -8.32 -5.40
C SER A 71 -15.68 -7.61 -4.73
N SER A 72 -15.55 -7.19 -3.46
CA SER A 72 -16.62 -6.58 -2.70
C SER A 72 -16.71 -5.06 -2.84
N ASN A 73 -15.58 -4.36 -3.04
CA ASN A 73 -15.60 -2.91 -3.15
C ASN A 73 -16.09 -2.44 -4.52
N VAL A 74 -17.32 -1.96 -4.55
CA VAL A 74 -17.98 -1.46 -5.77
C VAL A 74 -17.25 -0.27 -6.39
N LEU A 75 -16.67 0.63 -5.56
CA LEU A 75 -15.90 1.78 -6.06
C LEU A 75 -14.63 1.35 -6.78
N TRP A 76 -13.94 0.34 -6.25
CA TRP A 76 -12.75 -0.23 -6.87
C TRP A 76 -13.05 -0.80 -8.26
N ARG A 77 -14.07 -1.66 -8.34
CA ARG A 77 -14.51 -2.25 -9.61
C ARG A 77 -15.01 -1.21 -10.61
N ALA A 78 -15.74 -0.22 -10.13
CA ALA A 78 -16.21 0.90 -10.96
C ALA A 78 -15.02 1.71 -11.50
N THR A 79 -13.99 1.96 -10.70
CA THR A 79 -12.79 2.67 -11.13
C THR A 79 -12.06 1.92 -12.24
N LEU A 80 -11.80 0.63 -12.04
CA LEU A 80 -11.14 -0.20 -13.06
C LEU A 80 -11.96 -0.23 -14.37
N LYS A 81 -13.28 -0.30 -14.27
CA LYS A 81 -14.17 -0.31 -15.45
C LYS A 81 -14.26 1.05 -16.14
N SER A 82 -14.29 2.15 -15.36
CA SER A 82 -14.45 3.51 -15.92
C SER A 82 -13.17 4.06 -16.53
N LEU A 83 -12.02 3.55 -16.11
CA LEU A 83 -10.71 4.01 -16.53
C LEU A 83 -9.90 2.90 -17.25
N ASP A 84 -10.60 1.92 -17.84
CA ASP A 84 -10.00 0.77 -18.53
C ASP A 84 -9.21 1.15 -19.80
N PHE A 85 -9.49 2.34 -20.36
CA PHE A 85 -8.72 2.90 -21.47
C PHE A 85 -7.35 3.44 -21.07
N LEU A 86 -7.09 3.67 -19.76
CA LEU A 86 -5.80 4.11 -19.27
C LEU A 86 -4.90 2.90 -18.96
N PRO A 87 -3.61 2.94 -19.32
CA PRO A 87 -2.68 1.88 -18.97
C PRO A 87 -2.49 1.83 -17.44
N LEU A 88 -2.79 0.68 -16.86
CA LEU A 88 -2.63 0.44 -15.43
C LEU A 88 -1.15 0.27 -15.09
N LEU A 89 -0.61 1.13 -14.22
CA LEU A 89 0.77 1.02 -13.74
C LEU A 89 0.85 0.18 -12.46
N ASN A 90 -0.01 0.46 -11.50
CA ASN A 90 -0.05 -0.25 -10.23
C ASN A 90 -1.44 -0.20 -9.62
N ALA A 91 -1.84 -1.27 -8.94
CA ALA A 91 -3.06 -1.36 -8.17
C ALA A 91 -2.74 -1.98 -6.81
N ASP A 92 -2.50 -1.12 -5.83
CA ASP A 92 -2.30 -1.54 -4.44
C ASP A 92 -3.64 -1.57 -3.72
N TYR A 93 -4.07 -2.76 -3.51
CA TYR A 93 -5.35 -3.10 -2.95
C TYR A 93 -5.42 -2.85 -1.44
N ALA A 94 -4.37 -3.24 -0.72
CA ALA A 94 -4.29 -3.06 0.73
C ALA A 94 -4.13 -1.57 1.09
N GLY A 95 -3.36 -0.83 0.29
CA GLY A 95 -3.18 0.61 0.43
C GLY A 95 -4.34 1.44 -0.15
N GLY A 96 -5.28 0.81 -0.86
CA GLY A 96 -6.42 1.51 -1.45
C GLY A 96 -6.00 2.53 -2.52
N VAL A 97 -5.03 2.18 -3.38
CA VAL A 97 -4.51 3.10 -4.40
C VAL A 97 -4.44 2.42 -5.76
N ILE A 98 -4.95 3.09 -6.79
CA ILE A 98 -4.76 2.70 -8.20
C ILE A 98 -3.98 3.81 -8.89
N VAL A 99 -2.91 3.45 -9.58
CA VAL A 99 -2.06 4.37 -10.35
C VAL A 99 -2.10 3.95 -11.81
N TYR A 100 -2.54 4.85 -12.66
CA TYR A 100 -2.47 4.72 -14.10
C TYR A 100 -1.22 5.41 -14.62
N ASP A 101 -0.61 4.87 -15.68
CA ASP A 101 0.58 5.46 -16.28
C ASP A 101 0.23 6.64 -17.19
N TRP A 102 1.25 7.29 -17.73
CA TRP A 102 1.10 8.37 -18.69
C TRP A 102 0.38 7.88 -19.95
N TYR A 103 -0.68 8.55 -20.30
CA TYR A 103 -1.53 8.24 -21.44
C TYR A 103 -1.75 9.45 -22.33
N SER A 104 -1.76 9.22 -23.61
CA SER A 104 -2.18 10.15 -24.65
C SER A 104 -3.00 9.37 -25.68
N ASP A 105 -4.10 9.91 -26.14
CA ASP A 105 -4.93 9.36 -27.20
C ASP A 105 -4.36 9.58 -28.61
N ASP A 106 -3.42 10.51 -28.76
CA ASP A 106 -2.69 10.76 -29.99
C ASP A 106 -1.19 10.52 -29.81
N LEU A 107 -0.62 9.66 -30.67
CA LEU A 107 0.83 9.35 -30.66
C LEU A 107 1.71 10.56 -30.93
N ASN A 108 1.21 11.59 -31.63
CA ASN A 108 1.91 12.82 -31.93
C ASN A 108 1.64 13.92 -30.89
N SER A 109 0.81 13.64 -29.89
CA SER A 109 0.49 14.60 -28.85
C SER A 109 1.68 14.82 -27.94
N LYS A 110 2.02 16.09 -27.72
CA LYS A 110 3.00 16.51 -26.73
C LYS A 110 2.47 16.43 -25.30
N GLU A 111 1.19 16.16 -25.16
CA GLU A 111 0.47 16.14 -23.88
C GLU A 111 0.13 14.73 -23.47
N GLN A 112 0.43 14.41 -22.22
CA GLN A 112 0.07 13.15 -21.58
C GLN A 112 -0.58 13.41 -20.23
N ILE A 113 -1.51 12.56 -19.84
CA ILE A 113 -2.13 12.60 -18.52
C ILE A 113 -1.74 11.36 -17.70
N LYS A 114 -1.63 11.54 -16.40
CA LYS A 114 -1.42 10.48 -15.41
C LYS A 114 -2.47 10.63 -14.32
N VAL A 115 -3.14 9.55 -13.97
CA VAL A 115 -4.20 9.55 -12.97
C VAL A 115 -3.84 8.63 -11.82
N THR A 116 -4.06 9.12 -10.60
CA THR A 116 -3.97 8.33 -9.37
C THR A 116 -5.29 8.43 -8.64
N VAL A 117 -5.87 7.28 -8.29
CA VAL A 117 -7.11 7.19 -7.51
C VAL A 117 -6.79 6.61 -6.15
N ARG A 118 -7.20 7.30 -5.09
CA ARG A 118 -7.07 6.85 -3.69
C ARG A 118 -8.44 6.61 -3.11
N PHE A 119 -8.63 5.46 -2.49
CA PHE A 119 -9.87 5.09 -1.80
C PHE A 119 -9.72 5.41 -0.31
N LEU A 120 -10.55 6.29 0.19
CA LEU A 120 -10.56 6.75 1.58
C LEU A 120 -11.55 5.97 2.44
N SER A 121 -12.61 5.44 1.81
CA SER A 121 -13.58 4.54 2.45
C SER A 121 -14.25 3.64 1.42
N ASN A 122 -15.03 2.65 1.90
CA ASN A 122 -15.80 1.73 1.05
C ASN A 122 -17.22 2.22 0.77
N GLU A 123 -17.58 3.38 1.27
CA GLU A 123 -18.92 3.94 1.10
C GLU A 123 -19.11 4.51 -0.31
N LEU A 124 -20.32 4.39 -0.84
CA LEU A 124 -20.67 4.91 -2.17
C LEU A 124 -20.97 6.41 -2.10
N ARG A 125 -19.96 7.22 -1.82
CA ARG A 125 -20.01 8.67 -1.68
C ARG A 125 -18.84 9.32 -2.42
N SER A 126 -19.02 10.59 -2.80
CA SER A 126 -17.99 11.34 -3.55
C SER A 126 -16.72 11.66 -2.73
N ASP A 127 -16.84 11.71 -1.41
CA ASP A 127 -15.74 11.92 -0.47
C ASP A 127 -14.96 10.64 -0.14
N SER A 128 -15.49 9.46 -0.56
CA SER A 128 -14.81 8.17 -0.38
C SER A 128 -13.67 7.92 -1.35
N ILE A 129 -13.52 8.74 -2.38
CA ILE A 129 -12.42 8.67 -3.35
C ILE A 129 -11.78 10.03 -3.55
N ASP A 130 -10.46 10.02 -3.71
CA ASP A 130 -9.68 11.19 -4.06
C ASP A 130 -8.90 10.93 -5.36
N ILE A 131 -9.02 11.84 -6.32
CA ILE A 131 -8.41 11.69 -7.65
C ILE A 131 -7.41 12.80 -7.87
N ILE A 132 -6.18 12.41 -8.14
CA ILE A 132 -5.08 13.30 -8.47
C ILE A 132 -4.71 13.06 -9.93
N ALA A 133 -4.84 14.09 -10.75
CA ALA A 133 -4.44 14.04 -12.15
C ALA A 133 -3.28 14.99 -12.43
N HIS A 134 -2.31 14.51 -13.18
CA HIS A 134 -1.18 15.30 -13.66
C HIS A 134 -1.20 15.32 -15.17
N LYS A 135 -0.83 16.47 -15.73
CA LYS A 135 -0.60 16.67 -17.15
C LYS A 135 0.88 16.93 -17.38
N LYS A 136 1.47 16.22 -18.30
CA LYS A 136 2.83 16.40 -18.76
C LYS A 136 2.78 16.92 -20.18
N ASN A 137 3.49 18.00 -20.47
CA ASN A 137 3.67 18.53 -21.80
C ASN A 137 5.17 18.56 -22.13
N CYS A 138 5.56 17.93 -23.24
CA CYS A 138 6.94 17.82 -23.69
C CYS A 138 7.12 18.55 -25.01
N GLU A 139 7.90 19.62 -25.01
CA GLU A 139 8.34 20.28 -26.25
C GLU A 139 9.32 19.41 -27.02
N ASN A 140 10.24 18.75 -26.29
CA ASN A 140 11.24 17.81 -26.77
C ASN A 140 11.40 16.69 -25.73
N ILE A 141 12.11 15.62 -26.10
CA ILE A 141 12.36 14.45 -25.23
C ILE A 141 12.95 14.84 -23.86
N ASN A 142 13.76 15.90 -23.81
CA ASN A 142 14.45 16.37 -22.60
C ASN A 142 13.81 17.58 -21.93
N ASN A 143 12.76 18.16 -22.52
CA ASN A 143 12.10 19.35 -22.00
C ASN A 143 10.61 19.09 -21.78
N CYS A 144 10.29 18.49 -20.64
CA CYS A 144 8.94 18.18 -20.21
C CYS A 144 8.55 18.99 -18.97
N LYS A 145 7.39 19.59 -18.99
CA LYS A 145 6.78 20.27 -17.84
C LYS A 145 5.58 19.47 -17.35
N THR A 146 5.56 19.15 -16.07
CA THR A 146 4.44 18.46 -15.42
C THR A 146 3.72 19.42 -14.49
N ILE A 147 2.40 19.46 -14.60
CA ILE A 147 1.52 20.25 -13.73
C ILE A 147 0.41 19.35 -13.17
N LYS A 148 -0.06 19.67 -11.97
CA LYS A 148 -1.29 19.06 -11.44
C LYS A 148 -2.49 19.70 -12.14
N LEU A 149 -3.41 18.89 -12.63
CA LEU A 149 -4.66 19.39 -13.21
C LEU A 149 -5.58 19.95 -12.12
N GLN A 150 -6.39 20.92 -12.52
CA GLN A 150 -7.35 21.54 -11.62
C GLN A 150 -8.46 20.56 -11.20
N ASN A 151 -9.12 20.87 -10.11
CA ASN A 151 -10.14 20.03 -9.47
C ASN A 151 -11.32 19.68 -10.40
N ASN A 152 -11.63 20.52 -11.41
CA ASN A 152 -12.73 20.25 -12.34
C ASN A 152 -12.56 18.92 -13.08
N PHE A 153 -11.35 18.59 -13.56
CA PHE A 153 -11.08 17.32 -14.22
C PHE A 153 -11.21 16.13 -13.25
N SER A 154 -10.62 16.27 -12.06
CA SER A 154 -10.70 15.24 -11.04
C SER A 154 -12.14 15.01 -10.56
N ASN A 155 -12.94 16.07 -10.45
CA ASN A 155 -14.34 15.97 -10.07
C ASN A 155 -15.17 15.27 -11.15
N LEU A 156 -14.93 15.57 -12.43
CA LEU A 156 -15.60 14.88 -13.54
C LEU A 156 -15.32 13.37 -13.52
N LEU A 157 -14.07 12.97 -13.35
CA LEU A 157 -13.71 11.55 -13.22
C LEU A 157 -14.36 10.91 -11.99
N LYS A 158 -14.38 11.62 -10.87
CA LYS A 158 -15.02 11.16 -9.64
C LYS A 158 -16.50 10.90 -9.84
N ASP A 159 -17.24 11.82 -10.46
CA ASP A 159 -18.66 11.68 -10.73
C ASP A 159 -18.95 10.50 -11.66
N ASN A 160 -18.12 10.29 -12.67
CA ASN A 160 -18.21 9.14 -13.58
C ASN A 160 -18.02 7.81 -12.83
N ILE A 161 -17.02 7.72 -11.98
CA ILE A 161 -16.74 6.51 -11.17
C ILE A 161 -17.90 6.23 -10.21
N ILE A 162 -18.39 7.24 -9.51
CA ILE A 162 -19.52 7.11 -8.57
C ILE A 162 -20.79 6.66 -9.31
N SER A 163 -21.03 7.21 -10.48
CA SER A 163 -22.20 6.82 -11.31
C SER A 163 -22.08 5.37 -11.77
N ALA A 164 -20.93 4.95 -12.24
CA ALA A 164 -20.66 3.56 -12.60
C ALA A 164 -20.82 2.61 -11.40
N ALA A 165 -20.33 3.01 -10.23
CA ALA A 165 -20.46 2.23 -9.00
C ALA A 165 -21.95 2.04 -8.58
N ARG A 166 -22.78 3.08 -8.73
CA ARG A 166 -24.23 2.96 -8.49
C ARG A 166 -24.88 1.96 -9.42
N ILE A 167 -24.52 1.95 -10.70
CA ILE A 167 -25.04 0.99 -11.69
C ILE A 167 -24.66 -0.44 -11.29
N ILE A 168 -23.41 -0.69 -10.95
CA ILE A 168 -22.93 -2.00 -10.51
C ILE A 168 -23.73 -2.48 -9.29
N LYS A 169 -23.92 -1.62 -8.29
CA LYS A 169 -24.65 -1.97 -7.08
C LYS A 169 -26.13 -2.30 -7.35
N ILE A 170 -26.78 -1.59 -8.28
CA ILE A 170 -28.16 -1.87 -8.69
C ILE A 170 -28.24 -3.21 -9.40
N GLU A 171 -27.28 -3.53 -10.28
CA GLU A 171 -27.23 -4.80 -11.00
C GLU A 171 -27.05 -5.99 -10.05
N GLU A 172 -26.20 -5.84 -9.03
CA GLU A 172 -26.00 -6.86 -7.99
C GLU A 172 -27.27 -7.10 -7.17
N ALA A 173 -27.92 -6.04 -6.70
CA ALA A 173 -29.18 -6.16 -5.96
C ALA A 173 -30.32 -6.81 -6.77
N LYS A 174 -30.30 -6.69 -8.10
CA LYS A 174 -31.25 -7.41 -8.98
C LYS A 174 -30.93 -8.90 -9.11
N LYS A 175 -29.64 -9.27 -9.07
CA LYS A 175 -29.22 -10.69 -9.15
C LYS A 175 -29.52 -11.44 -7.85
N GLU A 176 -29.41 -10.78 -6.70
CA GLU A 176 -29.71 -11.38 -5.38
C GLU A 176 -31.21 -11.67 -5.19
N LYS A 177 -32.09 -10.98 -5.92
CA LYS A 177 -33.54 -11.14 -5.84
C LYS A 177 -34.10 -12.21 -6.77
N LYS A 178 -33.28 -12.84 -7.58
CA LYS A 178 -33.66 -13.83 -8.59
C LYS A 178 -33.20 -15.23 -8.19
#